data_086f82e7be28e64b96ae68329a35f862
#
_entry.id   086f82e7be28e64b96ae68329a35f862
#
_cell.length_a   1.000
_cell.length_b   1.000
_cell.length_c   1.000
_cell.angle_alpha   90.00
_cell.angle_beta   90.00
_cell.angle_gamma   90.00
#
_symmetry.space_group_name_H-M   'P 1'
#
loop_
_entity.id
_entity.type
_entity.pdbx_description
1 polymer ?
#
loop_
_entity_poly.entity_id
_entity_poly.type
_entity_poly.pdbx_seq_one_letter_code
_entity_poly.pdbx_strand_id
1 'polypeptide(L)'
;MQEKMTIMQVLPALHSGGVERGTLEIARALVAAGHRSIVVSNGGQLVEQLKHEGSEHITLPVHRKSLSSLFQIRPFRRLLAEIRPDIVHARSRIPAWITVMSLRCMSPAMRPHLITTVHGMYSVSPYSAVMTRGEVVIAVSETVRSYILQNYPRCDPARIQVIHRGVAPEEFPFLHQPSADWLERWQQTYPQLAGKQVLCLPGRITRLKGHETFFALVAELKAKGLPVHGLIVGGVEEKKRPYLAELEGRIRALRLDADITFTGLRSDIREVFTQCQLVLSLSTQPETFGRTVLEALNLGVAVVGWDQGGVGEILAACHPQGAVAMGDTVALAQTAHAALVTRRRGDPVTCFRLDDMCRETLEVYARVIGGR
;
A
#
# COMPACT_ATOMS: atom_id res chain seq x y z
N MET A 1 -29.80 -10.43 13.28
CA MET A 1 -28.45 -10.97 13.61
C MET A 1 -27.83 -11.39 12.29
N GLN A 2 -26.68 -10.83 11.93
CA GLN A 2 -25.97 -11.23 10.72
C GLN A 2 -25.40 -12.64 10.96
N GLU A 3 -25.57 -13.55 10.00
CA GLU A 3 -25.07 -14.93 10.11
C GLU A 3 -23.56 -14.94 10.25
N LYS A 4 -23.03 -15.77 11.15
CA LYS A 4 -21.59 -15.82 11.44
C LYS A 4 -20.85 -16.48 10.26
N MET A 5 -20.04 -15.71 9.55
CA MET A 5 -19.25 -16.16 8.41
C MET A 5 -17.88 -16.71 8.86
N THR A 6 -17.33 -17.67 8.11
CA THR A 6 -15.94 -18.14 8.22
C THR A 6 -15.17 -17.69 6.97
N ILE A 7 -14.26 -16.74 7.12
CA ILE A 7 -13.52 -16.15 6.02
C ILE A 7 -12.04 -16.56 6.10
N MET A 8 -11.52 -17.11 5.01
CA MET A 8 -10.12 -17.52 4.90
C MET A 8 -9.38 -16.61 3.92
N GLN A 9 -8.52 -15.73 4.43
CA GLN A 9 -7.62 -14.92 3.61
C GLN A 9 -6.34 -15.70 3.31
N VAL A 10 -5.85 -15.68 2.06
CA VAL A 10 -4.66 -16.42 1.65
C VAL A 10 -3.66 -15.49 0.96
N LEU A 11 -2.44 -15.40 1.52
CA LEU A 11 -1.36 -14.56 1.01
C LEU A 11 0.01 -15.25 1.16
N PRO A 12 1.08 -14.80 0.48
CA PRO A 12 2.38 -15.49 0.53
C PRO A 12 3.02 -15.53 1.91
N ALA A 13 3.07 -14.41 2.61
CA ALA A 13 3.70 -14.27 3.91
C ALA A 13 3.15 -13.02 4.63
N LEU A 14 3.38 -12.92 5.94
CA LEU A 14 2.95 -11.81 6.82
C LEU A 14 4.18 -11.03 7.31
N HIS A 15 4.96 -10.46 6.37
CA HIS A 15 6.06 -9.54 6.71
C HIS A 15 5.57 -8.09 6.73
N SER A 16 6.30 -7.17 6.10
CA SER A 16 5.91 -5.76 5.96
C SER A 16 5.47 -5.46 4.53
N GLY A 17 4.35 -4.76 4.36
CA GLY A 17 3.86 -4.34 3.04
C GLY A 17 2.38 -3.99 3.05
N GLY A 18 1.92 -3.36 1.98
CA GLY A 18 0.52 -2.91 1.88
C GLY A 18 -0.49 -4.05 1.79
N VAL A 19 -0.11 -5.21 1.22
CA VAL A 19 -0.98 -6.39 1.15
C VAL A 19 -1.14 -7.01 2.53
N GLU A 20 -0.05 -7.18 3.24
CA GLU A 20 0.03 -7.76 4.57
C GLU A 20 -0.76 -6.91 5.57
N ARG A 21 -0.51 -5.60 5.57
CA ARG A 21 -1.23 -4.65 6.43
C ARG A 21 -2.74 -4.68 6.16
N GLY A 22 -3.14 -4.61 4.89
CA GLY A 22 -4.57 -4.71 4.53
C GLY A 22 -5.18 -6.08 4.84
N THR A 23 -4.38 -7.15 4.97
CA THR A 23 -4.88 -8.45 5.43
C THR A 23 -5.21 -8.40 6.92
N LEU A 24 -4.33 -7.79 7.75
CA LEU A 24 -4.58 -7.60 9.17
C LEU A 24 -5.80 -6.68 9.41
N GLU A 25 -5.90 -5.60 8.66
CA GLU A 25 -7.02 -4.64 8.75
C GLU A 25 -8.37 -5.34 8.53
N ILE A 26 -8.49 -6.13 7.47
CA ILE A 26 -9.70 -6.91 7.20
C ILE A 26 -9.91 -8.04 8.23
N ALA A 27 -8.83 -8.69 8.68
CA ALA A 27 -8.90 -9.72 9.70
C ALA A 27 -9.45 -9.17 11.03
N ARG A 28 -8.97 -8.01 11.45
CA ARG A 28 -9.47 -7.27 12.64
C ARG A 28 -10.95 -6.89 12.49
N ALA A 29 -11.35 -6.37 11.33
CA ALA A 29 -12.73 -6.02 11.06
C ALA A 29 -13.67 -7.22 11.10
N LEU A 30 -13.23 -8.38 10.59
CA LEU A 30 -13.99 -9.64 10.66
C LEU A 30 -14.21 -10.09 12.11
N VAL A 31 -13.15 -10.06 12.93
CA VAL A 31 -13.24 -10.42 14.36
C VAL A 31 -14.17 -9.45 15.09
N ALA A 32 -14.02 -8.15 14.87
CA ALA A 32 -14.87 -7.12 15.48
C ALA A 32 -16.35 -7.29 15.11
N ALA A 33 -16.65 -7.76 13.89
CA ALA A 33 -18.00 -8.08 13.42
C ALA A 33 -18.52 -9.46 13.91
N GLY A 34 -17.75 -10.22 14.71
CA GLY A 34 -18.12 -11.52 15.24
C GLY A 34 -17.96 -12.69 14.27
N HIS A 35 -17.29 -12.49 13.13
CA HIS A 35 -16.99 -13.52 12.15
C HIS A 35 -15.73 -14.32 12.52
N ARG A 36 -15.59 -15.54 11.98
CA ARG A 36 -14.37 -16.33 12.11
C ARG A 36 -13.38 -15.90 11.04
N SER A 37 -12.24 -15.34 11.47
CA SER A 37 -11.17 -14.87 10.59
C SER A 37 -9.98 -15.84 10.63
N ILE A 38 -9.62 -16.37 9.46
CA ILE A 38 -8.50 -17.29 9.30
C ILE A 38 -7.56 -16.71 8.24
N VAL A 39 -6.26 -16.71 8.52
CA VAL A 39 -5.23 -16.29 7.57
C VAL A 39 -4.26 -17.43 7.30
N VAL A 40 -4.11 -17.80 6.03
CA VAL A 40 -3.17 -18.83 5.58
C VAL A 40 -1.99 -18.17 4.89
N SER A 41 -0.78 -18.40 5.40
CA SER A 41 0.45 -17.87 4.82
C SER A 41 1.67 -18.70 5.22
N ASN A 42 2.86 -18.37 4.69
CA ASN A 42 4.13 -18.99 5.12
C ASN A 42 4.65 -18.44 6.47
N GLY A 43 3.85 -17.68 7.23
CA GLY A 43 4.29 -17.01 8.44
C GLY A 43 4.86 -15.61 8.17
N GLY A 44 5.50 -15.02 9.17
CA GLY A 44 6.11 -13.69 9.12
C GLY A 44 5.95 -12.94 10.44
N GLN A 45 6.60 -11.81 10.56
CA GLN A 45 6.66 -11.01 11.80
C GLN A 45 5.30 -10.47 12.29
N LEU A 46 4.29 -10.40 11.41
CA LEU A 46 2.95 -9.91 11.75
C LEU A 46 2.01 -11.01 12.25
N VAL A 47 2.47 -12.27 12.34
CA VAL A 47 1.62 -13.41 12.77
C VAL A 47 1.17 -13.26 14.22
N GLU A 48 2.06 -12.85 15.11
CA GLU A 48 1.71 -12.70 16.53
C GLU A 48 0.71 -11.55 16.75
N GLN A 49 0.87 -10.44 16.00
CA GLN A 49 -0.13 -9.36 16.01
C GLN A 49 -1.49 -9.87 15.53
N LEU A 50 -1.53 -10.60 14.40
CA LEU A 50 -2.76 -11.15 13.85
C LEU A 50 -3.51 -12.04 14.86
N LYS A 51 -2.77 -12.91 15.56
CA LYS A 51 -3.34 -13.80 16.59
C LYS A 51 -3.84 -13.01 17.81
N HIS A 52 -3.05 -12.05 18.27
CA HIS A 52 -3.43 -11.17 19.38
C HIS A 52 -4.73 -10.38 19.07
N GLU A 53 -4.94 -10.04 17.81
CA GLU A 53 -6.15 -9.37 17.31
C GLU A 53 -7.32 -10.35 17.09
N GLY A 54 -7.20 -11.62 17.48
CA GLY A 54 -8.27 -12.62 17.52
C GLY A 54 -8.45 -13.45 16.24
N SER A 55 -7.56 -13.35 15.25
CA SER A 55 -7.61 -14.17 14.04
C SER A 55 -6.77 -15.44 14.17
N GLU A 56 -7.20 -16.50 13.51
CA GLU A 56 -6.43 -17.74 13.42
C GLU A 56 -5.37 -17.63 12.32
N HIS A 57 -4.17 -18.18 12.58
CA HIS A 57 -3.14 -18.30 11.54
C HIS A 57 -2.80 -19.76 11.28
N ILE A 58 -2.77 -20.12 9.99
CA ILE A 58 -2.36 -21.45 9.54
C ILE A 58 -1.13 -21.32 8.64
N THR A 59 -0.04 -21.96 9.05
CA THR A 59 1.19 -21.94 8.27
C THR A 59 1.13 -22.93 7.13
N LEU A 60 1.20 -22.43 5.89
CA LEU A 60 1.30 -23.22 4.67
C LEU A 60 2.24 -22.53 3.69
N PRO A 61 3.19 -23.23 3.02
CA PRO A 61 4.17 -22.60 2.13
C PRO A 61 3.59 -22.20 0.77
N VAL A 62 2.61 -21.30 0.78
CA VAL A 62 1.90 -20.77 -0.39
C VAL A 62 2.63 -19.60 -1.10
N HIS A 63 3.92 -19.39 -0.78
CA HIS A 63 4.75 -18.27 -1.28
C HIS A 63 5.65 -18.64 -2.46
N ARG A 64 5.96 -19.92 -2.66
CA ARG A 64 7.01 -20.38 -3.59
C ARG A 64 6.61 -20.18 -5.04
N LYS A 65 7.39 -19.40 -5.79
CA LYS A 65 7.24 -19.19 -7.25
C LYS A 65 7.89 -20.33 -8.05
N SER A 66 7.49 -21.57 -7.80
CA SER A 66 8.04 -22.74 -8.47
C SER A 66 6.98 -23.82 -8.63
N LEU A 67 7.25 -24.85 -9.44
CA LEU A 67 6.36 -26.01 -9.59
C LEU A 67 6.09 -26.71 -8.26
N SER A 68 6.97 -26.53 -7.27
CA SER A 68 6.75 -27.06 -5.91
C SER A 68 5.51 -26.46 -5.22
N SER A 69 5.00 -25.33 -5.67
CA SER A 69 3.72 -24.77 -5.17
C SER A 69 2.53 -25.70 -5.49
N LEU A 70 2.62 -26.52 -6.52
CA LEU A 70 1.58 -27.50 -6.88
C LEU A 70 1.40 -28.58 -5.81
N PHE A 71 2.47 -28.89 -5.06
CA PHE A 71 2.37 -29.83 -3.92
C PHE A 71 1.48 -29.27 -2.80
N GLN A 72 1.22 -27.96 -2.75
CA GLN A 72 0.34 -27.34 -1.76
C GLN A 72 -1.16 -27.49 -2.09
N ILE A 73 -1.52 -27.92 -3.31
CA ILE A 73 -2.93 -28.08 -3.72
C ILE A 73 -3.62 -29.14 -2.84
N ARG A 74 -2.98 -30.30 -2.61
CA ARG A 74 -3.57 -31.37 -1.79
C ARG A 74 -3.71 -30.96 -0.30
N PRO A 75 -2.66 -30.45 0.37
CA PRO A 75 -2.79 -29.94 1.75
C PRO A 75 -3.85 -28.84 1.85
N PHE A 76 -3.84 -27.87 0.95
CA PHE A 76 -4.82 -26.78 0.98
C PHE A 76 -6.25 -27.27 0.77
N ARG A 77 -6.47 -28.22 -0.17
CA ARG A 77 -7.79 -28.83 -0.36
C ARG A 77 -8.27 -29.59 0.89
N ARG A 78 -7.38 -30.30 1.59
CA ARG A 78 -7.72 -30.96 2.88
C ARG A 78 -8.13 -29.93 3.92
N LEU A 79 -7.38 -28.84 4.03
CA LEU A 79 -7.69 -27.72 4.90
C LEU A 79 -9.06 -27.13 4.61
N LEU A 80 -9.40 -26.91 3.32
CA LEU A 80 -10.72 -26.42 2.91
C LEU A 80 -11.84 -27.38 3.28
N ALA A 81 -11.63 -28.70 3.13
CA ALA A 81 -12.62 -29.74 3.47
C ALA A 81 -12.83 -29.86 5.00
N GLU A 82 -11.82 -29.62 5.82
CA GLU A 82 -11.85 -29.66 7.26
C GLU A 82 -12.53 -28.42 7.84
N ILE A 83 -12.08 -27.21 7.42
CA ILE A 83 -12.53 -25.93 7.98
C ILE A 83 -13.88 -25.52 7.39
N ARG A 84 -14.16 -25.86 6.13
CA ARG A 84 -15.35 -25.46 5.36
C ARG A 84 -15.60 -23.94 5.43
N PRO A 85 -14.63 -23.11 5.02
CA PRO A 85 -14.85 -21.67 5.01
C PRO A 85 -15.96 -21.32 4.01
N ASP A 86 -16.72 -20.27 4.30
CA ASP A 86 -17.71 -19.74 3.36
C ASP A 86 -17.02 -19.05 2.18
N ILE A 87 -15.94 -18.32 2.47
CA ILE A 87 -15.16 -17.59 1.46
C ILE A 87 -13.68 -17.88 1.62
N VAL A 88 -13.00 -18.06 0.47
CA VAL A 88 -11.55 -17.94 0.34
C VAL A 88 -11.24 -16.64 -0.40
N HIS A 89 -10.55 -15.73 0.28
CA HIS A 89 -10.10 -14.47 -0.29
C HIS A 89 -8.61 -14.54 -0.63
N ALA A 90 -8.29 -14.75 -1.91
CA ALA A 90 -6.91 -14.81 -2.39
C ALA A 90 -6.36 -13.40 -2.67
N ARG A 91 -5.25 -13.06 -1.99
CA ARG A 91 -4.66 -11.72 -2.02
C ARG A 91 -3.36 -11.64 -2.83
N SER A 92 -2.99 -12.73 -3.52
CA SER A 92 -1.81 -12.78 -4.38
C SER A 92 -1.90 -13.95 -5.37
N ARG A 93 -1.10 -13.87 -6.45
CA ARG A 93 -1.18 -14.78 -7.60
C ARG A 93 -0.97 -16.26 -7.26
N ILE A 94 0.06 -16.62 -6.49
CA ILE A 94 0.32 -18.03 -6.12
C ILE A 94 -0.77 -18.57 -5.20
N PRO A 95 -1.16 -17.89 -4.10
CA PRO A 95 -2.34 -18.26 -3.34
C PRO A 95 -3.60 -18.44 -4.20
N ALA A 96 -3.86 -17.53 -5.16
CA ALA A 96 -5.00 -17.65 -6.07
C ALA A 96 -4.91 -18.90 -6.96
N TRP A 97 -3.73 -19.23 -7.52
CA TRP A 97 -3.53 -20.44 -8.26
C TRP A 97 -3.77 -21.70 -7.44
N ILE A 98 -3.19 -21.77 -6.23
CA ILE A 98 -3.39 -22.90 -5.31
C ILE A 98 -4.88 -23.05 -5.00
N THR A 99 -5.57 -21.94 -4.69
CA THR A 99 -7.00 -21.95 -4.42
C THR A 99 -7.81 -22.45 -5.62
N VAL A 100 -7.65 -21.84 -6.79
CA VAL A 100 -8.40 -22.23 -8.00
C VAL A 100 -8.20 -23.71 -8.34
N MET A 101 -6.96 -24.22 -8.26
CA MET A 101 -6.68 -25.63 -8.54
C MET A 101 -7.28 -26.56 -7.47
N SER A 102 -7.27 -26.15 -6.20
CA SER A 102 -7.91 -26.91 -5.11
C SER A 102 -9.42 -26.99 -5.29
N LEU A 103 -10.08 -25.85 -5.60
CA LEU A 103 -11.52 -25.79 -5.84
C LEU A 103 -11.97 -26.66 -7.03
N ARG A 104 -11.17 -26.71 -8.10
CA ARG A 104 -11.47 -27.58 -9.25
C ARG A 104 -11.52 -29.07 -8.88
N CYS A 105 -10.78 -29.48 -7.87
CA CYS A 105 -10.73 -30.85 -7.38
C CYS A 105 -11.75 -31.15 -6.25
N MET A 106 -12.66 -30.22 -5.95
CA MET A 106 -13.72 -30.38 -4.95
C MET A 106 -15.08 -30.47 -5.64
N SER A 107 -16.03 -31.18 -5.00
CA SER A 107 -17.42 -31.18 -5.49
C SER A 107 -18.03 -29.77 -5.42
N PRO A 108 -18.86 -29.34 -6.37
CA PRO A 108 -19.41 -27.97 -6.37
C PRO A 108 -20.08 -27.57 -5.07
N ALA A 109 -20.83 -28.47 -4.43
CA ALA A 109 -21.54 -28.21 -3.17
C ALA A 109 -20.60 -27.96 -1.95
N MET A 110 -19.32 -28.31 -2.06
CA MET A 110 -18.34 -28.15 -0.98
C MET A 110 -17.34 -27.02 -1.25
N ARG A 111 -17.51 -26.29 -2.36
CA ARG A 111 -16.59 -25.20 -2.71
C ARG A 111 -16.95 -23.94 -1.96
N PRO A 112 -16.01 -23.33 -1.23
CA PRO A 112 -16.15 -21.95 -0.77
C PRO A 112 -16.23 -20.98 -1.96
N HIS A 113 -16.83 -19.83 -1.75
CA HIS A 113 -16.76 -18.73 -2.69
C HIS A 113 -15.33 -18.22 -2.84
N LEU A 114 -14.94 -17.87 -4.04
CA LEU A 114 -13.62 -17.30 -4.31
C LEU A 114 -13.72 -15.79 -4.55
N ILE A 115 -13.04 -15.01 -3.74
CA ILE A 115 -12.83 -13.57 -3.94
C ILE A 115 -11.34 -13.34 -4.17
N THR A 116 -11.00 -12.40 -5.03
CA THR A 116 -9.61 -11.99 -5.27
C THR A 116 -9.46 -10.49 -5.10
N THR A 117 -8.32 -10.02 -4.57
CA THR A 117 -7.97 -8.59 -4.59
C THR A 117 -6.73 -8.38 -5.45
N VAL A 118 -6.84 -7.49 -6.42
CA VAL A 118 -5.74 -7.05 -7.28
C VAL A 118 -5.06 -5.85 -6.63
N HIS A 119 -3.88 -6.10 -6.04
CA HIS A 119 -3.09 -5.12 -5.31
C HIS A 119 -2.01 -4.44 -6.14
N GLY A 120 -1.81 -4.87 -7.37
CA GLY A 120 -0.72 -4.40 -8.21
C GLY A 120 -1.06 -4.53 -9.69
N MET A 121 -0.49 -3.67 -10.50
CA MET A 121 -0.46 -3.83 -11.95
C MET A 121 0.61 -4.86 -12.30
N TYR A 122 0.24 -6.13 -12.23
CA TYR A 122 1.16 -7.24 -12.49
C TYR A 122 1.53 -7.30 -13.97
N SER A 123 2.67 -7.90 -14.30
CA SER A 123 2.98 -8.21 -15.71
C SER A 123 1.84 -9.00 -16.36
N VAL A 124 1.38 -8.52 -17.52
CA VAL A 124 0.28 -9.14 -18.27
C VAL A 124 0.70 -10.53 -18.73
N SER A 125 0.01 -11.55 -18.27
CA SER A 125 0.31 -12.94 -18.58
C SER A 125 -0.84 -13.86 -18.17
N PRO A 126 -0.96 -15.08 -18.76
CA PRO A 126 -1.91 -16.09 -18.29
C PRO A 126 -1.74 -16.44 -16.81
N TYR A 127 -0.50 -16.34 -16.29
CA TYR A 127 -0.22 -16.54 -14.88
C TYR A 127 -0.88 -15.47 -13.99
N SER A 128 -0.82 -14.20 -14.39
CA SER A 128 -1.44 -13.11 -13.63
C SER A 128 -2.95 -13.05 -13.78
N ALA A 129 -3.50 -13.60 -14.88
CA ALA A 129 -4.94 -13.67 -15.13
C ALA A 129 -5.71 -14.48 -14.07
N VAL A 130 -5.04 -15.28 -13.23
CA VAL A 130 -5.68 -15.98 -12.12
C VAL A 130 -6.36 -15.01 -11.14
N MET A 131 -5.85 -13.79 -11.01
CA MET A 131 -6.42 -12.78 -10.12
C MET A 131 -7.77 -12.23 -10.60
N THR A 132 -8.18 -12.52 -11.84
CA THR A 132 -9.49 -12.15 -12.39
C THR A 132 -10.50 -13.31 -12.35
N ARG A 133 -10.18 -14.42 -11.65
CA ARG A 133 -11.03 -15.61 -11.58
C ARG A 133 -11.95 -15.65 -10.36
N GLY A 134 -11.89 -14.66 -9.49
CA GLY A 134 -12.83 -14.52 -8.37
C GLY A 134 -14.28 -14.35 -8.85
N GLU A 135 -15.25 -14.79 -8.07
CA GLU A 135 -16.66 -14.45 -8.25
C GLU A 135 -16.85 -12.94 -8.12
N VAL A 136 -16.08 -12.33 -7.19
CA VAL A 136 -15.84 -10.89 -7.12
C VAL A 136 -14.34 -10.64 -7.18
N VAL A 137 -13.95 -9.66 -7.98
CA VAL A 137 -12.58 -9.18 -8.13
C VAL A 137 -12.48 -7.77 -7.52
N ILE A 138 -11.88 -7.64 -6.37
CA ILE A 138 -11.68 -6.34 -5.74
C ILE A 138 -10.49 -5.65 -6.40
N ALA A 139 -10.72 -4.47 -6.97
CA ALA A 139 -9.69 -3.57 -7.45
C ALA A 139 -9.44 -2.48 -6.40
N VAL A 140 -8.19 -2.22 -6.04
CA VAL A 140 -7.86 -1.27 -4.95
C VAL A 140 -7.94 0.21 -5.37
N SER A 141 -8.25 0.49 -6.63
CA SER A 141 -8.45 1.83 -7.21
C SER A 141 -9.12 1.73 -8.58
N GLU A 142 -9.62 2.83 -9.11
CA GLU A 142 -10.13 2.91 -10.49
C GLU A 142 -9.02 2.67 -11.52
N THR A 143 -7.80 3.09 -11.22
CA THR A 143 -6.61 2.76 -12.02
C THR A 143 -6.43 1.25 -12.16
N VAL A 144 -6.55 0.51 -11.06
CA VAL A 144 -6.43 -0.97 -11.09
C VAL A 144 -7.62 -1.60 -11.83
N ARG A 145 -8.83 -1.08 -11.65
CA ARG A 145 -10.00 -1.52 -12.43
C ARG A 145 -9.78 -1.34 -13.92
N SER A 146 -9.36 -0.15 -14.34
CA SER A 146 -9.05 0.17 -15.75
C SER A 146 -7.95 -0.74 -16.30
N TYR A 147 -6.89 -0.96 -15.52
CA TYR A 147 -5.83 -1.91 -15.87
C TYR A 147 -6.35 -3.34 -16.09
N ILE A 148 -7.24 -3.83 -15.22
CA ILE A 148 -7.85 -5.16 -15.37
C ILE A 148 -8.65 -5.24 -16.68
N LEU A 149 -9.52 -4.28 -16.94
CA LEU A 149 -10.37 -4.25 -18.12
C LEU A 149 -9.56 -4.20 -19.43
N GLN A 150 -8.50 -3.41 -19.46
CA GLN A 150 -7.64 -3.28 -20.64
C GLN A 150 -6.82 -4.55 -20.92
N ASN A 151 -6.34 -5.23 -19.89
CA ASN A 151 -5.35 -6.30 -20.05
C ASN A 151 -5.94 -7.72 -19.94
N TYR A 152 -7.15 -7.85 -19.38
CA TYR A 152 -7.82 -9.13 -19.18
C TYR A 152 -9.27 -9.09 -19.70
N PRO A 153 -9.47 -9.01 -21.03
CA PRO A 153 -10.81 -8.81 -21.64
C PRO A 153 -11.80 -9.93 -21.37
N ARG A 154 -11.34 -11.08 -20.86
CA ARG A 154 -12.20 -12.19 -20.42
C ARG A 154 -12.75 -12.01 -19.00
N CYS A 155 -12.29 -11.00 -18.28
CA CYS A 155 -12.85 -10.65 -16.97
C CYS A 155 -14.16 -9.90 -17.18
N ASP A 156 -15.24 -10.43 -16.63
CA ASP A 156 -16.54 -9.75 -16.66
C ASP A 156 -16.46 -8.45 -15.84
N PRO A 157 -16.72 -7.29 -16.44
CA PRO A 157 -16.72 -6.01 -15.72
C PRO A 157 -17.64 -5.96 -14.52
N ALA A 158 -18.77 -6.71 -14.54
CA ALA A 158 -19.73 -6.77 -13.44
C ALA A 158 -19.17 -7.46 -12.19
N ARG A 159 -18.12 -8.26 -12.33
CA ARG A 159 -17.42 -8.90 -11.20
C ARG A 159 -16.39 -7.99 -10.53
N ILE A 160 -16.02 -6.88 -11.17
CA ILE A 160 -14.98 -5.99 -10.64
C ILE A 160 -15.64 -4.95 -9.75
N GLN A 161 -15.28 -4.97 -8.48
CA GLN A 161 -15.67 -3.93 -7.52
C GLN A 161 -14.45 -3.14 -7.08
N VAL A 162 -14.52 -1.81 -7.20
CA VAL A 162 -13.49 -0.93 -6.63
C VAL A 162 -13.77 -0.77 -5.15
N ILE A 163 -12.78 -1.12 -4.35
CA ILE A 163 -12.74 -0.83 -2.91
C ILE A 163 -11.39 -0.21 -2.64
N HIS A 164 -11.37 1.11 -2.46
CA HIS A 164 -10.15 1.83 -2.20
C HIS A 164 -9.51 1.38 -0.88
N ARG A 165 -8.19 1.50 -0.81
CA ARG A 165 -7.50 1.35 0.47
C ARG A 165 -7.86 2.51 1.37
N GLY A 166 -7.74 2.27 2.68
CA GLY A 166 -8.01 3.29 3.68
C GLY A 166 -6.85 3.49 4.65
N VAL A 167 -6.91 4.60 5.34
CA VAL A 167 -6.07 4.93 6.49
C VAL A 167 -6.97 5.21 7.69
N ALA A 168 -6.57 4.71 8.86
CA ALA A 168 -7.24 4.98 10.12
C ALA A 168 -6.83 6.37 10.63
N PRO A 169 -7.79 7.31 10.80
CA PRO A 169 -7.47 8.61 11.37
C PRO A 169 -6.87 8.54 12.77
N GLU A 170 -7.16 7.48 13.52
CA GLU A 170 -6.61 7.24 14.86
C GLU A 170 -5.11 6.87 14.80
N GLU A 171 -4.67 6.21 13.73
CA GLU A 171 -3.26 5.90 13.49
C GLU A 171 -2.49 7.12 12.96
N PHE A 172 -3.15 7.97 12.16
CA PHE A 172 -2.60 9.19 11.56
C PHE A 172 -3.50 10.40 11.87
N PRO A 173 -3.60 10.81 13.15
CA PRO A 173 -4.52 11.88 13.54
C PRO A 173 -4.07 13.23 12.97
N PHE A 174 -5.05 14.00 12.54
CA PHE A 174 -4.82 15.35 12.00
C PHE A 174 -4.06 16.21 12.98
N LEU A 175 -3.00 16.87 12.53
CA LEU A 175 -2.11 17.72 13.33
C LEU A 175 -1.43 16.97 14.49
N HIS A 176 -1.16 15.68 14.32
CA HIS A 176 -0.43 14.89 15.31
C HIS A 176 0.84 15.59 15.81
N GLN A 177 1.07 15.53 17.10
CA GLN A 177 2.29 16.04 17.75
C GLN A 177 3.09 14.86 18.30
N PRO A 178 4.34 14.65 17.86
CA PRO A 178 5.23 13.68 18.49
C PRO A 178 5.52 14.01 19.94
N SER A 179 5.90 13.00 20.73
CA SER A 179 6.32 13.24 22.13
C SER A 179 7.61 14.07 22.19
N ALA A 180 7.81 14.80 23.29
CA ALA A 180 9.01 15.59 23.51
C ALA A 180 10.29 14.74 23.41
N ASP A 181 10.30 13.55 23.99
CA ASP A 181 11.43 12.61 23.93
C ASP A 181 11.74 12.15 22.50
N TRP A 182 10.70 11.98 21.68
CA TRP A 182 10.89 11.63 20.26
C TRP A 182 11.51 12.83 19.50
N LEU A 183 11.01 14.03 19.73
CA LEU A 183 11.52 15.27 19.11
C LEU A 183 12.99 15.52 19.49
N GLU A 184 13.35 15.32 20.75
CA GLU A 184 14.73 15.46 21.19
C GLU A 184 15.67 14.47 20.48
N ARG A 185 15.30 13.16 20.46
CA ARG A 185 16.08 12.15 19.73
C ARG A 185 16.15 12.45 18.22
N TRP A 186 15.08 12.97 17.64
CA TRP A 186 15.05 13.36 16.23
C TRP A 186 16.05 14.48 15.93
N GLN A 187 16.06 15.54 16.75
CA GLN A 187 16.96 16.67 16.61
C GLN A 187 18.43 16.26 16.82
N GLN A 188 18.70 15.38 17.78
CA GLN A 188 20.04 14.83 18.01
C GLN A 188 20.51 13.95 16.83
N THR A 189 19.61 13.17 16.24
CA THR A 189 19.93 12.26 15.12
C THR A 189 20.10 13.01 13.81
N TYR A 190 19.31 14.06 13.58
CA TYR A 190 19.27 14.82 12.33
C TYR A 190 19.46 16.33 12.55
N PRO A 191 20.57 16.78 13.15
CA PRO A 191 20.81 18.20 13.46
C PRO A 191 20.83 19.07 12.20
N GLN A 192 21.18 18.51 11.04
CA GLN A 192 21.21 19.20 9.74
C GLN A 192 19.82 19.65 9.25
N LEU A 193 18.73 19.13 9.84
CA LEU A 193 17.36 19.54 9.52
C LEU A 193 16.92 20.80 10.26
N ALA A 194 17.67 21.24 11.28
CA ALA A 194 17.30 22.39 12.08
C ALA A 194 17.19 23.66 11.22
N GLY A 195 16.06 24.33 11.29
CA GLY A 195 15.78 25.55 10.51
C GLY A 195 15.53 25.33 9.02
N LYS A 196 15.48 24.08 8.56
CA LYS A 196 15.22 23.74 7.15
C LYS A 196 13.75 23.43 6.90
N GLN A 197 13.33 23.64 5.65
CA GLN A 197 12.06 23.12 5.14
C GLN A 197 12.31 21.71 4.60
N VAL A 198 11.79 20.69 5.30
CA VAL A 198 12.07 19.29 5.00
C VAL A 198 11.08 18.78 3.95
N LEU A 199 11.62 18.32 2.82
CA LEU A 199 10.87 17.64 1.77
C LEU A 199 11.09 16.13 1.91
N CYS A 200 10.03 15.35 2.04
CA CYS A 200 10.13 13.91 2.22
C CYS A 200 9.75 13.13 0.95
N LEU A 201 10.61 12.21 0.53
CA LEU A 201 10.29 11.20 -0.48
C LEU A 201 10.22 9.82 0.19
N PRO A 202 9.01 9.35 0.56
CA PRO A 202 8.83 8.06 1.21
C PRO A 202 8.79 6.92 0.20
N GLY A 203 9.39 5.80 0.55
CA GLY A 203 9.30 4.56 -0.21
C GLY A 203 10.63 3.83 -0.33
N ARG A 204 10.55 2.54 -0.69
CA ARG A 204 11.75 1.72 -0.90
C ARG A 204 12.65 2.31 -1.97
N ILE A 205 13.96 2.21 -1.80
CA ILE A 205 14.93 2.69 -2.78
C ILE A 205 14.90 1.78 -4.02
N THR A 206 14.21 2.27 -5.05
CA THR A 206 14.05 1.59 -6.35
C THR A 206 13.99 2.64 -7.47
N ARG A 207 14.36 2.25 -8.69
CA ARG A 207 14.31 3.15 -9.86
C ARG A 207 12.92 3.73 -10.16
N LEU A 208 11.87 3.12 -9.59
CA LEU A 208 10.49 3.55 -9.82
C LEU A 208 10.05 4.73 -8.94
N LYS A 209 10.81 5.11 -7.90
CA LYS A 209 10.35 6.10 -6.90
C LYS A 209 10.71 7.56 -7.22
N GLY A 210 11.38 7.81 -8.37
CA GLY A 210 11.61 9.18 -8.84
C GLY A 210 12.69 9.95 -8.06
N HIS A 211 13.68 9.27 -7.48
CA HIS A 211 14.74 9.89 -6.69
C HIS A 211 15.51 10.98 -7.49
N GLU A 212 15.75 10.75 -8.78
CA GLU A 212 16.46 11.69 -9.64
C GLU A 212 15.68 12.99 -9.83
N THR A 213 14.37 12.88 -10.04
CA THR A 213 13.45 14.03 -10.10
C THR A 213 13.41 14.77 -8.76
N PHE A 214 13.43 14.03 -7.65
CA PHE A 214 13.48 14.61 -6.31
C PHE A 214 14.75 15.42 -6.08
N PHE A 215 15.92 14.92 -6.48
CA PHE A 215 17.17 15.67 -6.36
C PHE A 215 17.19 16.94 -7.22
N ALA A 216 16.69 16.86 -8.46
CA ALA A 216 16.57 18.03 -9.31
C ALA A 216 15.63 19.09 -8.69
N LEU A 217 14.52 18.66 -8.11
CA LEU A 217 13.58 19.56 -7.39
C LEU A 217 14.25 20.24 -6.20
N VAL A 218 14.98 19.49 -5.36
CA VAL A 218 15.71 20.06 -4.21
C VAL A 218 16.74 21.08 -4.66
N ALA A 219 17.52 20.75 -5.72
CA ALA A 219 18.51 21.67 -6.30
C ALA A 219 17.86 22.97 -6.81
N GLU A 220 16.73 22.87 -7.51
CA GLU A 220 16.00 24.03 -8.05
C GLU A 220 15.43 24.92 -6.94
N LEU A 221 14.80 24.32 -5.92
CA LEU A 221 14.24 25.08 -4.79
C LEU A 221 15.34 25.78 -4.00
N LYS A 222 16.50 25.13 -3.82
CA LYS A 222 17.68 25.72 -3.19
C LYS A 222 18.22 26.88 -4.02
N ALA A 223 18.29 26.74 -5.35
CA ALA A 223 18.71 27.82 -6.24
C ALA A 223 17.78 29.05 -6.19
N LYS A 224 16.50 28.84 -5.86
CA LYS A 224 15.51 29.90 -5.58
C LYS A 224 15.63 30.51 -4.16
N GLY A 225 16.65 30.13 -3.38
CA GLY A 225 16.94 30.67 -2.06
C GLY A 225 16.13 30.06 -0.91
N LEU A 226 15.39 28.98 -1.15
CA LEU A 226 14.66 28.29 -0.06
C LEU A 226 15.64 27.43 0.79
N PRO A 227 15.53 27.47 2.11
CA PRO A 227 16.36 26.64 3.01
C PRO A 227 15.81 25.20 3.08
N VAL A 228 15.80 24.51 1.93
CA VAL A 228 15.24 23.17 1.81
C VAL A 228 16.22 22.07 2.21
N HIS A 229 15.69 20.92 2.65
CA HIS A 229 16.44 19.69 2.86
C HIS A 229 15.60 18.49 2.42
N GLY A 230 16.17 17.64 1.60
CA GLY A 230 15.51 16.41 1.12
C GLY A 230 15.72 15.23 2.07
N LEU A 231 14.64 14.59 2.48
CA LEU A 231 14.63 13.43 3.36
C LEU A 231 14.09 12.21 2.60
N ILE A 232 14.92 11.19 2.40
CA ILE A 232 14.50 9.94 1.76
C ILE A 232 14.26 8.90 2.84
N VAL A 233 13.00 8.46 2.95
CA VAL A 233 12.55 7.55 4.00
C VAL A 233 12.16 6.20 3.39
N GLY A 234 13.04 5.22 3.56
CA GLY A 234 12.77 3.87 3.07
C GLY A 234 13.98 2.97 3.04
N GLY A 235 13.74 1.69 3.14
CA GLY A 235 14.79 0.67 3.12
C GLY A 235 15.31 0.38 1.70
N VAL A 236 16.52 -0.15 1.66
CA VAL A 236 17.13 -0.69 0.45
C VAL A 236 17.29 -2.21 0.60
N GLU A 237 16.80 -2.95 -0.39
CA GLU A 237 17.08 -4.38 -0.49
C GLU A 237 18.53 -4.61 -0.91
N GLU A 238 19.21 -5.65 -0.42
CA GLU A 238 20.61 -5.94 -0.69
C GLU A 238 20.94 -5.90 -2.19
N LYS A 239 20.11 -6.52 -3.01
CA LYS A 239 20.24 -6.52 -4.48
C LYS A 239 20.09 -5.14 -5.13
N LYS A 240 19.66 -4.11 -4.36
CA LYS A 240 19.49 -2.72 -4.81
C LYS A 240 20.59 -1.77 -4.32
N ARG A 241 21.56 -2.25 -3.55
CA ARG A 241 22.71 -1.45 -3.11
C ARG A 241 23.48 -0.76 -4.25
N PRO A 242 23.69 -1.40 -5.43
CA PRO A 242 24.31 -0.68 -6.55
C PRO A 242 23.53 0.56 -6.99
N TYR A 243 22.21 0.51 -6.97
CA TYR A 243 21.38 1.68 -7.29
C TYR A 243 21.49 2.78 -6.21
N LEU A 244 21.61 2.43 -4.94
CA LEU A 244 21.87 3.42 -3.90
C LEU A 244 23.21 4.15 -4.15
N ALA A 245 24.28 3.43 -4.49
CA ALA A 245 25.56 4.03 -4.83
C ALA A 245 25.50 4.97 -6.06
N GLU A 246 24.66 4.62 -7.08
CA GLU A 246 24.40 5.53 -8.21
C GLU A 246 23.71 6.83 -7.73
N LEU A 247 22.73 6.73 -6.83
CA LEU A 247 22.04 7.90 -6.27
C LEU A 247 23.00 8.80 -5.47
N GLU A 248 23.86 8.22 -4.64
CA GLU A 248 24.92 8.96 -3.92
C GLU A 248 25.88 9.66 -4.88
N GLY A 249 26.25 9.01 -5.98
CA GLY A 249 27.03 9.64 -7.05
C GLY A 249 26.33 10.85 -7.68
N ARG A 250 25.02 10.76 -7.91
CA ARG A 250 24.22 11.89 -8.43
C ARG A 250 24.10 13.04 -7.44
N ILE A 251 23.92 12.74 -6.14
CA ILE A 251 23.89 13.76 -5.08
C ILE A 251 25.19 14.56 -5.09
N ARG A 252 26.36 13.88 -5.16
CA ARG A 252 27.67 14.55 -5.26
C ARG A 252 27.79 15.41 -6.52
N ALA A 253 27.37 14.87 -7.68
CA ALA A 253 27.41 15.62 -8.94
C ALA A 253 26.55 16.89 -8.89
N LEU A 254 25.45 16.89 -8.15
CA LEU A 254 24.57 18.04 -7.94
C LEU A 254 25.01 18.93 -6.76
N ARG A 255 26.06 18.57 -6.04
CA ARG A 255 26.54 19.27 -4.83
C ARG A 255 25.45 19.38 -3.73
N LEU A 256 24.71 18.29 -3.52
CA LEU A 256 23.62 18.18 -2.55
C LEU A 256 23.97 17.32 -1.34
N ASP A 257 25.26 17.01 -1.12
CA ASP A 257 25.70 16.12 -0.03
C ASP A 257 25.24 16.59 1.36
N ALA A 258 25.17 17.91 1.57
CA ALA A 258 24.68 18.51 2.81
C ALA A 258 23.15 18.74 2.83
N ASP A 259 22.44 18.45 1.73
CA ASP A 259 21.03 18.82 1.56
C ASP A 259 20.12 17.59 1.36
N ILE A 260 20.69 16.37 1.35
CA ILE A 260 19.94 15.12 1.23
C ILE A 260 20.33 14.16 2.35
N THR A 261 19.33 13.59 3.01
CA THR A 261 19.53 12.57 4.04
C THR A 261 18.72 11.32 3.74
N PHE A 262 19.36 10.14 3.80
CA PHE A 262 18.71 8.83 3.79
C PHE A 262 18.50 8.36 5.23
N THR A 263 17.25 8.12 5.64
CA THR A 263 16.97 7.64 7.02
C THR A 263 16.98 6.13 7.14
N GLY A 264 16.96 5.40 6.01
CA GLY A 264 16.66 3.98 6.01
C GLY A 264 15.19 3.68 6.29
N LEU A 265 14.90 2.42 6.64
CA LEU A 265 13.54 1.99 7.00
C LEU A 265 13.15 2.58 8.36
N ARG A 266 11.97 3.19 8.42
CA ARG A 266 11.40 3.78 9.64
C ARG A 266 10.07 3.10 9.97
N SER A 267 9.86 2.77 11.23
CA SER A 267 8.58 2.28 11.76
C SER A 267 7.70 3.43 12.30
N ASP A 268 8.29 4.58 12.58
CA ASP A 268 7.68 5.79 13.12
C ASP A 268 7.41 6.84 12.02
N ILE A 269 6.92 6.39 10.87
CA ILE A 269 6.68 7.25 9.69
C ILE A 269 5.68 8.38 10.00
N ARG A 270 4.74 8.16 10.90
CA ARG A 270 3.78 9.16 11.36
C ARG A 270 4.48 10.37 11.96
N GLU A 271 5.39 10.13 12.89
CA GLU A 271 6.18 11.17 13.55
C GLU A 271 7.10 11.87 12.53
N VAL A 272 7.76 11.11 11.66
CA VAL A 272 8.64 11.65 10.62
C VAL A 272 7.87 12.61 9.69
N PHE A 273 6.68 12.25 9.24
CA PHE A 273 5.89 13.12 8.37
C PHE A 273 5.51 14.44 9.03
N THR A 274 5.27 14.47 10.35
CA THR A 274 4.96 15.73 11.05
C THR A 274 6.13 16.71 11.08
N GLN A 275 7.36 16.25 10.86
CA GLN A 275 8.55 17.08 10.75
C GLN A 275 8.80 17.58 9.32
N CYS A 276 7.99 17.15 8.36
CA CYS A 276 8.13 17.52 6.97
C CYS A 276 7.15 18.65 6.61
N GLN A 277 7.59 19.58 5.79
CA GLN A 277 6.74 20.63 5.21
C GLN A 277 6.04 20.14 3.95
N LEU A 278 6.63 19.15 3.27
CA LEU A 278 6.10 18.63 2.01
C LEU A 278 6.46 17.14 1.85
N VAL A 279 5.48 16.33 1.50
CA VAL A 279 5.70 14.93 1.10
C VAL A 279 5.56 14.82 -0.42
N LEU A 280 6.49 14.13 -1.08
CA LEU A 280 6.52 13.96 -2.52
C LEU A 280 6.14 12.53 -2.92
N SER A 281 5.35 12.40 -3.99
CA SER A 281 5.07 11.12 -4.64
C SER A 281 5.41 11.22 -6.13
N LEU A 282 6.66 10.81 -6.47
CA LEU A 282 7.27 11.02 -7.79
C LEU A 282 7.52 9.71 -8.54
N SER A 283 6.75 8.67 -8.25
CA SER A 283 6.91 7.38 -8.92
C SER A 283 6.79 7.51 -10.43
N THR A 284 7.73 6.90 -11.17
CA THR A 284 7.79 6.95 -12.64
C THR A 284 6.79 6.02 -13.32
N GLN A 285 6.11 5.21 -12.55
CA GLN A 285 4.99 4.38 -12.99
C GLN A 285 3.81 4.58 -12.05
N PRO A 286 2.57 4.43 -12.55
CA PRO A 286 1.37 4.59 -11.73
C PRO A 286 1.42 3.67 -10.50
N GLU A 287 1.20 4.22 -9.33
CA GLU A 287 1.00 3.42 -8.13
C GLU A 287 -0.43 2.92 -8.06
N THR A 288 -0.62 1.75 -7.50
CA THR A 288 -1.95 1.14 -7.42
C THR A 288 -2.89 1.84 -6.45
N PHE A 289 -2.35 2.56 -5.45
CA PHE A 289 -3.13 3.39 -4.54
C PHE A 289 -2.35 4.64 -4.08
N GLY A 290 -1.24 4.50 -3.35
CA GLY A 290 -0.51 5.66 -2.81
C GLY A 290 -0.75 5.87 -1.31
N ARG A 291 -0.65 4.79 -0.53
CA ARG A 291 -0.93 4.82 0.91
C ARG A 291 -0.16 5.93 1.67
N THR A 292 1.12 6.13 1.36
CA THR A 292 1.96 7.15 2.01
C THR A 292 1.49 8.58 1.73
N VAL A 293 0.88 8.82 0.56
CA VAL A 293 0.22 10.10 0.23
C VAL A 293 -0.95 10.34 1.18
N LEU A 294 -1.82 9.35 1.31
CA LEU A 294 -2.99 9.44 2.18
C LEU A 294 -2.61 9.57 3.66
N GLU A 295 -1.58 8.85 4.12
CA GLU A 295 -1.03 8.94 5.48
C GLU A 295 -0.52 10.36 5.78
N ALA A 296 0.21 10.98 4.86
CA ALA A 296 0.69 12.36 5.00
C ALA A 296 -0.47 13.37 5.02
N LEU A 297 -1.43 13.23 4.13
CA LEU A 297 -2.61 14.10 4.08
C LEU A 297 -3.46 14.00 5.35
N ASN A 298 -3.65 12.80 5.92
CA ASN A 298 -4.36 12.65 7.21
C ASN A 298 -3.69 13.43 8.34
N LEU A 299 -2.36 13.51 8.35
CA LEU A 299 -1.60 14.30 9.32
C LEU A 299 -1.68 15.82 9.06
N GLY A 300 -2.31 16.25 7.96
CA GLY A 300 -2.33 17.65 7.54
C GLY A 300 -1.03 18.11 6.87
N VAL A 301 -0.16 17.18 6.44
CA VAL A 301 1.07 17.51 5.71
C VAL A 301 0.73 17.66 4.22
N ALA A 302 1.18 18.75 3.61
CA ALA A 302 0.98 18.98 2.19
C ALA A 302 1.68 17.88 1.36
N VAL A 303 1.04 17.49 0.26
CA VAL A 303 1.60 16.50 -0.67
C VAL A 303 1.64 17.06 -2.07
N VAL A 304 2.74 16.87 -2.78
CA VAL A 304 2.84 17.11 -4.21
C VAL A 304 3.24 15.80 -4.90
N GLY A 305 2.55 15.46 -5.96
CA GLY A 305 2.80 14.20 -6.66
C GLY A 305 2.31 14.20 -8.09
N TRP A 306 2.79 13.22 -8.86
CA TRP A 306 2.31 13.02 -10.21
C TRP A 306 0.82 12.65 -10.22
N ASP A 307 0.04 13.34 -11.05
CA ASP A 307 -1.37 13.02 -11.32
C ASP A 307 -1.45 11.76 -12.18
N GLN A 308 -1.19 10.63 -11.55
CA GLN A 308 -1.29 9.32 -12.18
C GLN A 308 -1.58 8.22 -11.16
N GLY A 309 -2.27 7.19 -11.60
CA GLY A 309 -2.55 6.02 -10.76
C GLY A 309 -3.41 6.36 -9.56
N GLY A 310 -3.35 5.53 -8.53
CA GLY A 310 -4.06 5.77 -7.28
C GLY A 310 -3.60 7.03 -6.54
N VAL A 311 -2.39 7.52 -6.79
CA VAL A 311 -1.92 8.81 -6.26
C VAL A 311 -2.72 9.95 -6.85
N GLY A 312 -2.93 9.96 -8.17
CA GLY A 312 -3.79 10.94 -8.84
C GLY A 312 -5.22 10.91 -8.29
N GLU A 313 -5.79 9.71 -8.07
CA GLU A 313 -7.13 9.55 -7.48
C GLU A 313 -7.22 10.17 -6.08
N ILE A 314 -6.21 9.93 -5.22
CA ILE A 314 -6.16 10.51 -3.87
C ILE A 314 -6.01 12.04 -3.94
N LEU A 315 -5.09 12.54 -4.76
CA LEU A 315 -4.87 13.97 -4.89
C LEU A 315 -6.12 14.66 -5.43
N ALA A 316 -6.75 14.14 -6.48
CA ALA A 316 -7.98 14.71 -7.04
C ALA A 316 -9.10 14.81 -5.99
N ALA A 317 -9.23 13.81 -5.11
CA ALA A 317 -10.28 13.79 -4.11
C ALA A 317 -9.97 14.61 -2.85
N CYS A 318 -8.70 14.64 -2.41
CA CYS A 318 -8.32 15.15 -1.08
C CYS A 318 -7.41 16.38 -1.13
N HIS A 319 -6.65 16.59 -2.21
CA HIS A 319 -5.62 17.65 -2.29
C HIS A 319 -5.30 18.03 -3.75
N PRO A 320 -6.29 18.53 -4.54
CA PRO A 320 -6.13 18.74 -5.99
C PRO A 320 -5.02 19.73 -6.35
N GLN A 321 -4.70 20.68 -5.47
CA GLN A 321 -3.62 21.64 -5.67
C GLN A 321 -2.22 21.01 -5.64
N GLY A 322 -2.09 19.78 -5.16
CA GLY A 322 -0.82 19.03 -5.15
C GLY A 322 -0.63 18.12 -6.35
N ALA A 323 -1.62 18.00 -7.23
CA ALA A 323 -1.57 17.15 -8.42
C ALA A 323 -0.80 17.85 -9.54
N VAL A 324 0.19 17.17 -10.11
CA VAL A 324 1.03 17.68 -11.20
C VAL A 324 1.07 16.67 -12.34
N ALA A 325 0.92 17.15 -13.58
CA ALA A 325 1.00 16.28 -14.75
C ALA A 325 2.31 15.48 -14.78
N MET A 326 2.23 14.19 -15.10
CA MET A 326 3.40 13.31 -15.11
C MET A 326 4.51 13.86 -16.01
N GLY A 327 5.70 14.06 -15.42
CA GLY A 327 6.89 14.52 -16.12
C GLY A 327 7.01 16.04 -16.28
N ASP A 328 6.01 16.82 -15.89
CA ASP A 328 6.11 18.29 -15.89
C ASP A 328 6.91 18.78 -14.68
N THR A 329 8.24 18.78 -14.83
CA THR A 329 9.16 19.19 -13.77
C THR A 329 9.08 20.69 -13.45
N VAL A 330 8.65 21.51 -14.40
CA VAL A 330 8.46 22.96 -14.19
C VAL A 330 7.26 23.18 -13.26
N ALA A 331 6.11 22.60 -13.60
CA ALA A 331 4.93 22.67 -12.75
C ALA A 331 5.18 22.02 -11.37
N LEU A 332 5.97 20.94 -11.31
CA LEU A 332 6.38 20.31 -10.04
C LEU A 332 7.11 21.32 -9.14
N ALA A 333 8.11 22.00 -9.67
CA ALA A 333 8.89 22.99 -8.93
C ALA A 333 8.05 24.19 -8.50
N GLN A 334 7.14 24.67 -9.37
CA GLN A 334 6.21 25.76 -9.04
C GLN A 334 5.24 25.35 -7.92
N THR A 335 4.62 24.19 -8.03
CA THR A 335 3.67 23.67 -7.03
C THR A 335 4.34 23.41 -5.69
N ALA A 336 5.52 22.78 -5.69
CA ALA A 336 6.31 22.57 -4.47
C ALA A 336 6.74 23.88 -3.82
N HIS A 337 7.21 24.85 -4.62
CA HIS A 337 7.57 26.19 -4.13
C HIS A 337 6.36 26.88 -3.48
N ALA A 338 5.19 26.90 -4.16
CA ALA A 338 3.97 27.50 -3.62
C ALA A 338 3.55 26.85 -2.30
N ALA A 339 3.58 25.52 -2.20
CA ALA A 339 3.27 24.78 -0.97
C ALA A 339 4.21 25.16 0.20
N LEU A 340 5.51 25.31 -0.06
CA LEU A 340 6.51 25.67 0.94
C LEU A 340 6.40 27.13 1.40
N VAL A 341 6.09 28.06 0.50
CA VAL A 341 5.94 29.49 0.81
C VAL A 341 4.66 29.74 1.59
N THR A 342 3.55 29.16 1.17
CA THR A 342 2.25 29.34 1.84
C THR A 342 2.22 28.67 3.22
N ARG A 343 3.05 27.66 3.44
CA ARG A 343 3.06 26.83 4.67
C ARG A 343 1.68 26.35 5.09
N ARG A 344 0.77 26.29 4.13
CA ARG A 344 -0.59 25.87 4.38
C ARG A 344 -0.60 24.36 4.66
N ARG A 345 -1.09 24.01 5.84
CA ARG A 345 -1.40 22.61 6.14
C ARG A 345 -2.62 22.18 5.30
N GLY A 346 -2.68 20.90 4.97
CA GLY A 346 -3.84 20.33 4.30
C GLY A 346 -5.10 20.40 5.18
N ASP A 347 -6.26 20.25 4.55
CA ASP A 347 -7.53 20.12 5.27
C ASP A 347 -7.68 18.67 5.78
N PRO A 348 -8.50 18.43 6.82
CA PRO A 348 -8.77 17.07 7.30
C PRO A 348 -9.33 16.18 6.17
N VAL A 349 -8.74 15.01 5.99
CA VAL A 349 -9.18 14.04 4.98
C VAL A 349 -10.41 13.30 5.47
N THR A 350 -11.47 13.31 4.67
CA THR A 350 -12.75 12.65 4.99
C THR A 350 -13.04 11.44 4.10
N CYS A 351 -12.26 11.24 3.04
CA CYS A 351 -12.36 10.12 2.10
C CYS A 351 -11.27 9.07 2.34
N PHE A 352 -11.42 7.90 1.73
CA PHE A 352 -10.48 6.77 1.86
C PHE A 352 -10.21 6.35 3.31
N ARG A 353 -11.27 6.26 4.10
CA ARG A 353 -11.17 5.81 5.50
C ARG A 353 -11.00 4.29 5.55
N LEU A 354 -10.25 3.84 6.55
CA LEU A 354 -10.07 2.41 6.79
C LEU A 354 -11.41 1.70 7.07
N ASP A 355 -12.30 2.34 7.83
CA ASP A 355 -13.62 1.80 8.16
C ASP A 355 -14.47 1.56 6.93
N ASP A 356 -14.43 2.48 5.94
CA ASP A 356 -15.15 2.32 4.67
C ASP A 356 -14.60 1.14 3.88
N MET A 357 -13.27 1.02 3.75
CA MET A 357 -12.64 -0.15 3.11
C MET A 357 -13.07 -1.47 3.76
N CYS A 358 -13.07 -1.50 5.09
CA CYS A 358 -13.47 -2.70 5.85
C CYS A 358 -14.96 -2.99 5.65
N ARG A 359 -15.84 -2.02 5.85
CA ARG A 359 -17.28 -2.14 5.66
C ARG A 359 -17.63 -2.65 4.26
N GLU A 360 -17.13 -2.00 3.22
CA GLU A 360 -17.38 -2.40 1.84
C GLU A 360 -16.87 -3.82 1.51
N THR A 361 -15.72 -4.20 2.08
CA THR A 361 -15.20 -5.57 1.92
C THR A 361 -16.11 -6.60 2.59
N LEU A 362 -16.61 -6.32 3.80
CA LEU A 362 -17.55 -7.20 4.52
C LEU A 362 -18.91 -7.28 3.81
N GLU A 363 -19.38 -6.17 3.24
CA GLU A 363 -20.60 -6.14 2.40
C GLU A 363 -20.46 -7.03 1.16
N VAL A 364 -19.28 -7.04 0.52
CA VAL A 364 -18.99 -8.00 -0.57
C VAL A 364 -19.12 -9.43 -0.10
N TYR A 365 -18.54 -9.76 1.07
CA TYR A 365 -18.63 -11.11 1.61
C TYR A 365 -20.09 -11.52 1.89
N ALA A 366 -20.85 -10.66 2.56
CA ALA A 366 -22.26 -10.92 2.88
C ALA A 366 -23.11 -11.11 1.62
N ARG A 367 -22.91 -10.26 0.59
CA ARG A 367 -23.62 -10.36 -0.69
C ARG A 367 -23.33 -11.67 -1.44
N VAL A 368 -22.06 -12.08 -1.46
CA VAL A 368 -21.65 -13.32 -2.14
C VAL A 368 -22.27 -14.56 -1.48
N ILE A 369 -22.38 -14.57 -0.16
CA ILE A 369 -23.01 -15.68 0.59
C ILE A 369 -24.54 -15.63 0.45
N GLY A 370 -25.16 -14.45 0.56
CA GLY A 370 -26.61 -14.26 0.49
C GLY A 370 -27.22 -14.45 -0.92
N GLY A 371 -26.41 -14.49 -1.95
CA GLY A 371 -26.85 -14.74 -3.34
C GLY A 371 -27.00 -16.23 -3.72
N ARG A 372 -26.96 -17.15 -2.75
CA ARG A 372 -27.24 -18.58 -2.93
C ARG A 372 -28.71 -18.91 -2.86
#